data_57bc4f4e64248d0e63bfcf644e82da5f
#
_entry.id   57bc4f4e64248d0e63bfcf644e82da5f
#
_cell.length_a   1.000
_cell.length_b   1.000
_cell.length_c   1.000
_cell.angle_alpha   90.00
_cell.angle_beta   90.00
_cell.angle_gamma   90.00
#
_symmetry.space_group_name_H-M   'P 1'
#
loop_
_entity.id
_entity.type
_entity.pdbx_description
1 polymer ?
#
loop_
_entity_poly.entity_id
_entity_poly.type
_entity_poly.pdbx_seq_one_letter_code
_entity_poly.pdbx_strand_id
1 'polypeptide(L)'
;MAEKIVILTLGGSEGKTLIVTQCLHPHMKDARILAVDTANETALDFGIKNCEKHSGDEFNKTYRALMSTPGNVIVDVGGSKECKEFMAGMLSIDGSDEITTFIIPSTPSSKGQGCAIETIERLIDDGVEKNKIKVIFTGTKKDTADEFSELIAGMESNGLTPNLGLTIFHSSLFNEMISLKQLISTIVDDETDYKEKIATRKKGDTTDYVGMVIRQKSARKTVWPNLQMVFQQLQLRLE
;
A
#
# COMPACT_ATOMS: atom_id res chain seq x y z
N MET A 1 -10.26 17.75 7.03
CA MET A 1 -10.21 16.77 8.16
C MET A 1 -9.08 15.80 7.85
N ALA A 2 -8.18 15.52 8.80
CA ALA A 2 -7.03 14.65 8.53
C ALA A 2 -7.45 13.22 8.22
N GLU A 3 -6.75 12.57 7.29
CA GLU A 3 -6.99 11.17 6.94
C GLU A 3 -6.31 10.23 7.96
N LYS A 4 -7.08 9.27 8.44
CA LYS A 4 -6.63 8.17 9.29
C LYS A 4 -6.84 6.86 8.52
N ILE A 5 -5.80 6.42 7.83
CA ILE A 5 -5.86 5.29 6.89
C ILE A 5 -5.29 4.05 7.57
N VAL A 6 -6.02 2.94 7.52
CA VAL A 6 -5.52 1.64 7.95
C VAL A 6 -5.44 0.72 6.74
N ILE A 7 -4.26 0.13 6.50
CA ILE A 7 -4.06 -0.85 5.44
C ILE A 7 -3.89 -2.20 6.10
N LEU A 8 -4.81 -3.11 5.83
CA LEU A 8 -4.83 -4.42 6.44
C LEU A 8 -5.45 -5.49 5.53
N THR A 9 -5.03 -6.72 5.71
CA THR A 9 -5.68 -7.91 5.16
C THR A 9 -5.20 -9.13 5.95
N LEU A 10 -6.04 -10.13 6.09
CA LEU A 10 -5.71 -11.40 6.76
C LEU A 10 -4.67 -12.22 5.97
N GLY A 11 -4.39 -11.84 4.73
CA GLY A 11 -3.33 -12.40 3.90
C GLY A 11 -1.95 -11.78 4.16
N GLY A 12 -0.91 -12.59 3.96
CA GLY A 12 0.47 -12.12 3.86
C GLY A 12 0.86 -11.86 2.41
N SER A 13 1.81 -10.93 2.18
CA SER A 13 2.37 -10.63 0.84
C SER A 13 1.39 -10.08 -0.20
N GLU A 14 0.31 -9.44 0.25
CA GLU A 14 -0.73 -8.85 -0.62
C GLU A 14 -0.39 -7.41 -1.09
N GLY A 15 0.81 -6.92 -0.77
CA GLY A 15 1.27 -5.61 -1.25
C GLY A 15 0.96 -4.43 -0.33
N LYS A 16 0.67 -4.64 0.95
CA LYS A 16 0.39 -3.57 1.93
C LYS A 16 1.49 -2.51 1.96
N THR A 17 2.71 -2.90 2.30
CA THR A 17 3.87 -2.00 2.38
C THR A 17 4.20 -1.34 1.03
N LEU A 18 3.96 -2.03 -0.10
CA LEU A 18 4.08 -1.44 -1.43
C LEU A 18 3.10 -0.27 -1.61
N ILE A 19 1.83 -0.46 -1.22
CA ILE A 19 0.83 0.61 -1.29
C ILE A 19 1.25 1.79 -0.41
N VAL A 20 1.69 1.52 0.83
CA VAL A 20 2.16 2.58 1.74
C VAL A 20 3.32 3.35 1.13
N THR A 21 4.37 2.65 0.68
CA THR A 21 5.63 3.27 0.27
C THR A 21 5.58 3.87 -1.13
N GLN A 22 4.92 3.20 -2.07
CA GLN A 22 4.99 3.56 -3.49
C GLN A 22 3.73 4.32 -3.98
N CYS A 23 2.57 4.14 -3.32
CA CYS A 23 1.33 4.78 -3.73
C CYS A 23 0.93 5.94 -2.78
N LEU A 24 0.89 5.72 -1.46
CA LEU A 24 0.40 6.74 -0.53
C LEU A 24 1.48 7.75 -0.14
N HIS A 25 2.62 7.29 0.36
CA HIS A 25 3.66 8.17 0.89
C HIS A 25 4.13 9.25 -0.09
N PRO A 26 4.33 9.01 -1.40
CA PRO A 26 4.75 10.05 -2.32
C PRO A 26 3.78 11.24 -2.41
N HIS A 27 2.50 11.00 -2.14
CA HIS A 27 1.44 12.00 -2.15
C HIS A 27 1.07 12.54 -0.76
N MET A 28 1.52 11.86 0.30
CA MET A 28 1.23 12.17 1.70
C MET A 28 2.54 12.21 2.50
N LYS A 29 3.54 12.98 2.05
CA LYS A 29 4.91 12.99 2.59
C LYS A 29 4.98 13.33 4.08
N ASP A 30 4.03 14.12 4.57
CA ASP A 30 3.95 14.54 5.97
C ASP A 30 3.13 13.58 6.84
N ALA A 31 2.51 12.55 6.26
CA ALA A 31 1.76 11.57 7.02
C ALA A 31 2.69 10.79 7.95
N ARG A 32 2.24 10.60 9.19
CA ARG A 32 2.90 9.70 10.13
C ARG A 32 2.56 8.26 9.77
N ILE A 33 3.55 7.40 9.63
CA ILE A 33 3.36 5.99 9.31
C ILE A 33 3.57 5.16 10.59
N LEU A 34 2.60 4.33 10.92
CA LEU A 34 2.66 3.39 12.04
C LEU A 34 2.71 1.98 11.43
N ALA A 35 3.89 1.37 11.42
CA ALA A 35 4.09 0.03 10.89
C ALA A 35 3.87 -1.00 12.01
N VAL A 36 2.75 -1.70 11.96
CA VAL A 36 2.40 -2.76 12.91
C VAL A 36 2.90 -4.10 12.37
N ASP A 37 4.20 -4.32 12.46
CA ASP A 37 4.85 -5.54 11.98
C ASP A 37 6.17 -5.76 12.72
N THR A 38 6.37 -6.97 13.24
CA THR A 38 7.60 -7.34 13.96
C THR A 38 8.62 -8.08 13.09
N ALA A 39 8.18 -8.69 12.00
CA ALA A 39 8.95 -9.69 11.26
C ALA A 39 9.40 -9.21 9.86
N ASN A 40 8.61 -8.34 9.21
CA ASN A 40 8.82 -7.99 7.81
C ASN A 40 9.47 -6.61 7.64
N GLU A 41 9.89 -6.31 6.41
CA GLU A 41 10.31 -4.97 6.00
C GLU A 41 9.13 -3.99 6.10
N THR A 42 9.45 -2.76 6.48
CA THR A 42 8.48 -1.69 6.71
C THR A 42 8.88 -0.44 5.92
N ALA A 43 8.08 0.61 5.99
CA ALA A 43 8.40 1.89 5.35
C ALA A 43 9.74 2.49 5.84
N LEU A 44 10.21 2.14 7.05
CA LEU A 44 11.54 2.54 7.54
C LEU A 44 12.68 2.04 6.65
N ASP A 45 12.55 0.83 6.11
CA ASP A 45 13.58 0.24 5.26
C ASP A 45 13.75 0.99 3.94
N PHE A 46 12.73 1.74 3.52
CA PHE A 46 12.76 2.63 2.36
C PHE A 46 13.23 4.05 2.68
N GLY A 47 13.77 4.28 3.88
CA GLY A 47 14.28 5.59 4.31
C GLY A 47 13.20 6.62 4.66
N ILE A 48 11.97 6.20 4.86
CA ILE A 48 10.85 7.08 5.25
C ILE A 48 10.99 7.42 6.74
N LYS A 49 11.28 8.69 7.04
CA LYS A 49 11.63 9.13 8.41
C LYS A 49 10.45 9.21 9.37
N ASN A 50 9.26 9.54 8.86
CA ASN A 50 8.04 9.66 9.67
C ASN A 50 7.35 8.31 9.89
N CYS A 51 8.14 7.25 10.09
CA CYS A 51 7.64 5.89 10.31
C CYS A 51 8.10 5.37 11.68
N GLU A 52 7.15 4.79 12.42
CA GLU A 52 7.40 4.13 13.70
C GLU A 52 6.98 2.66 13.60
N LYS A 53 7.78 1.77 14.19
CA LYS A 53 7.48 0.33 14.23
C LYS A 53 6.81 -0.02 15.56
N HIS A 54 5.69 -0.73 15.48
CA HIS A 54 4.95 -1.25 16.61
C HIS A 54 4.77 -2.76 16.48
N SER A 55 4.54 -3.44 17.61
CA SER A 55 4.13 -4.84 17.62
C SER A 55 2.61 -4.98 17.52
N GLY A 56 2.10 -6.10 16.99
CA GLY A 56 0.66 -6.36 16.87
C GLY A 56 -0.05 -6.38 18.22
N ASP A 57 0.60 -6.85 19.28
CA ASP A 57 0.08 -6.86 20.65
C ASP A 57 0.09 -5.48 21.33
N GLU A 58 0.72 -4.47 20.73
CA GLU A 58 0.74 -3.09 21.23
C GLU A 58 -0.40 -2.22 20.64
N PHE A 59 -1.58 -2.78 20.38
CA PHE A 59 -2.70 -2.05 19.76
C PHE A 59 -2.98 -0.69 20.45
N ASN A 60 -3.05 -0.65 21.79
CA ASN A 60 -3.30 0.57 22.52
C ASN A 60 -2.25 1.67 22.28
N LYS A 61 -0.99 1.31 22.07
CA LYS A 61 0.08 2.24 21.73
C LYS A 61 -0.11 2.79 20.31
N THR A 62 -0.40 1.91 19.37
CA THR A 62 -0.70 2.29 17.97
C THR A 62 -1.90 3.20 17.89
N TYR A 63 -3.00 2.86 18.59
CA TYR A 63 -4.21 3.65 18.60
C TYR A 63 -4.00 5.03 19.25
N ARG A 64 -3.27 5.10 20.36
CA ARG A 64 -2.90 6.40 20.98
C ARG A 64 -2.07 7.26 20.02
N ALA A 65 -1.11 6.68 19.30
CA ALA A 65 -0.30 7.38 18.31
C ALA A 65 -1.16 7.90 17.15
N LEU A 66 -2.12 7.10 16.68
CA LEU A 66 -3.09 7.49 15.67
C LEU A 66 -3.94 8.67 16.14
N MET A 67 -4.51 8.59 17.33
CA MET A 67 -5.39 9.61 17.91
C MET A 67 -4.67 10.92 18.25
N SER A 68 -3.45 10.83 18.77
CA SER A 68 -2.68 12.02 19.19
C SER A 68 -2.05 12.78 18.01
N THR A 69 -2.06 12.24 16.81
CA THR A 69 -1.49 12.90 15.63
C THR A 69 -2.54 13.81 14.98
N PRO A 70 -2.35 15.14 14.94
CA PRO A 70 -3.33 16.06 14.36
C PRO A 70 -3.42 15.97 12.84
N GLY A 71 -2.34 15.51 12.15
CA GLY A 71 -2.26 15.36 10.71
C GLY A 71 -2.66 13.96 10.22
N ASN A 72 -2.33 13.70 8.95
CA ASN A 72 -2.59 12.41 8.31
C ASN A 72 -1.77 11.28 8.97
N VAL A 73 -2.41 10.11 9.12
CA VAL A 73 -1.76 8.89 9.64
C VAL A 73 -2.06 7.72 8.72
N ILE A 74 -1.04 6.92 8.47
CA ILE A 74 -1.15 5.66 7.73
C ILE A 74 -0.71 4.55 8.67
N VAL A 75 -1.58 3.57 8.92
CA VAL A 75 -1.26 2.36 9.69
C VAL A 75 -1.06 1.21 8.71
N ASP A 76 0.17 0.71 8.61
CA ASP A 76 0.55 -0.46 7.80
C ASP A 76 0.51 -1.70 8.70
N VAL A 77 -0.56 -2.47 8.63
CA VAL A 77 -0.74 -3.65 9.48
C VAL A 77 -0.15 -4.88 8.80
N GLY A 78 0.80 -5.54 9.44
CA GLY A 78 1.58 -6.67 8.93
C GLY A 78 0.78 -7.90 8.52
N GLY A 79 1.34 -9.08 8.79
CA GLY A 79 0.76 -10.36 8.38
C GLY A 79 -0.52 -10.75 9.10
N SER A 80 -0.92 -12.02 8.90
CA SER A 80 -2.20 -12.52 9.42
C SER A 80 -2.33 -12.43 10.94
N LYS A 81 -1.23 -12.60 11.67
CA LYS A 81 -1.22 -12.52 13.15
C LYS A 81 -1.47 -11.07 13.59
N GLU A 82 -0.66 -10.15 13.12
CA GLU A 82 -0.73 -8.73 13.44
C GLU A 82 -2.09 -8.15 13.04
N CYS A 83 -2.63 -8.56 11.89
CA CYS A 83 -3.94 -8.16 11.42
C CYS A 83 -5.05 -8.61 12.39
N LYS A 84 -5.04 -9.87 12.83
CA LYS A 84 -6.03 -10.39 13.80
C LYS A 84 -5.93 -9.67 15.14
N GLU A 85 -4.73 -9.45 15.65
CA GLU A 85 -4.50 -8.74 16.92
C GLU A 85 -4.96 -7.29 16.83
N PHE A 86 -4.65 -6.60 15.72
CA PHE A 86 -5.09 -5.23 15.47
C PHE A 86 -6.62 -5.12 15.40
N MET A 87 -7.29 -5.99 14.63
CA MET A 87 -8.75 -6.00 14.52
C MET A 87 -9.42 -6.30 15.86
N ALA A 88 -8.92 -7.29 16.63
CA ALA A 88 -9.44 -7.58 17.95
C ALA A 88 -9.29 -6.41 18.93
N GLY A 89 -8.15 -5.72 18.88
CA GLY A 89 -7.92 -4.50 19.67
C GLY A 89 -8.89 -3.37 19.28
N MET A 90 -9.07 -3.16 17.98
CA MET A 90 -10.00 -2.16 17.44
C MET A 90 -11.45 -2.42 17.88
N LEU A 91 -11.92 -3.66 17.76
CA LEU A 91 -13.26 -4.06 18.21
C LEU A 91 -13.46 -3.83 19.71
N SER A 92 -12.43 -4.09 20.54
CA SER A 92 -12.54 -4.00 22.00
C SER A 92 -12.84 -2.58 22.54
N ILE A 93 -12.65 -1.55 21.70
CA ILE A 93 -12.82 -0.13 22.10
C ILE A 93 -13.66 0.66 21.08
N ASP A 94 -14.38 0.01 20.18
CA ASP A 94 -15.10 0.65 19.06
C ASP A 94 -14.21 1.63 18.25
N GLY A 95 -12.93 1.27 18.10
CA GLY A 95 -11.89 2.16 17.57
C GLY A 95 -11.97 2.42 16.06
N SER A 96 -12.94 1.83 15.35
CA SER A 96 -13.15 2.05 13.92
C SER A 96 -13.71 3.42 13.56
N ASP A 97 -14.34 4.10 14.52
CA ASP A 97 -14.99 5.41 14.30
C ASP A 97 -13.98 6.48 13.87
N GLU A 98 -12.80 6.44 14.45
CA GLU A 98 -11.73 7.41 14.20
C GLU A 98 -10.97 7.16 12.89
N ILE A 99 -11.17 5.99 12.28
CA ILE A 99 -10.53 5.63 11.02
C ILE A 99 -11.39 6.13 9.87
N THR A 100 -10.79 6.88 8.96
CA THR A 100 -11.49 7.45 7.80
C THR A 100 -11.54 6.49 6.64
N THR A 101 -10.51 5.64 6.48
CA THR A 101 -10.38 4.75 5.33
C THR A 101 -9.67 3.45 5.72
N PHE A 102 -10.29 2.33 5.38
CA PHE A 102 -9.67 1.00 5.40
C PHE A 102 -9.30 0.60 3.99
N ILE A 103 -8.03 0.30 3.74
CA ILE A 103 -7.54 -0.20 2.45
C ILE A 103 -7.23 -1.68 2.58
N ILE A 104 -7.90 -2.49 1.75
CA ILE A 104 -7.73 -3.94 1.70
C ILE A 104 -7.06 -4.30 0.38
N PRO A 105 -5.75 -4.59 0.35
CA PRO A 105 -5.11 -5.12 -0.85
C PRO A 105 -5.40 -6.60 -1.06
N SER A 106 -5.50 -7.00 -2.32
CA SER A 106 -5.60 -8.40 -2.72
C SER A 106 -4.76 -8.67 -3.96
N THR A 107 -4.17 -9.85 -4.03
CA THR A 107 -3.52 -10.39 -5.24
C THR A 107 -4.49 -11.32 -6.00
N PRO A 108 -4.22 -11.64 -7.30
CA PRO A 108 -5.09 -12.51 -8.10
C PRO A 108 -5.18 -13.98 -7.61
N SER A 109 -4.37 -14.36 -6.64
CA SER A 109 -4.41 -15.72 -6.11
C SER A 109 -5.72 -15.98 -5.36
N SER A 110 -6.31 -17.19 -5.48
CA SER A 110 -7.53 -17.55 -4.73
C SER A 110 -7.35 -17.33 -3.21
N LYS A 111 -6.15 -17.59 -2.67
CA LYS A 111 -5.83 -17.29 -1.28
C LYS A 111 -5.92 -15.80 -0.97
N GLY A 112 -5.34 -14.95 -1.83
CA GLY A 112 -5.38 -13.50 -1.66
C GLY A 112 -6.80 -12.96 -1.70
N GLN A 113 -7.58 -13.41 -2.68
CA GLN A 113 -8.99 -13.04 -2.83
C GLN A 113 -9.82 -13.49 -1.61
N GLY A 114 -9.67 -14.76 -1.17
CA GLY A 114 -10.36 -15.28 0.01
C GLY A 114 -10.00 -14.52 1.29
N CYS A 115 -8.72 -14.20 1.51
CA CYS A 115 -8.30 -13.38 2.66
C CYS A 115 -8.89 -11.97 2.62
N ALA A 116 -8.99 -11.35 1.44
CA ALA A 116 -9.60 -10.03 1.29
C ALA A 116 -11.11 -10.07 1.59
N ILE A 117 -11.83 -11.09 1.10
CA ILE A 117 -13.26 -11.29 1.40
C ILE A 117 -13.47 -11.47 2.90
N GLU A 118 -12.71 -12.37 3.56
CA GLU A 118 -12.79 -12.57 5.01
C GLU A 118 -12.49 -11.28 5.78
N THR A 119 -11.56 -10.46 5.29
CA THR A 119 -11.24 -9.16 5.92
C THR A 119 -12.41 -8.18 5.79
N ILE A 120 -13.04 -8.11 4.63
CA ILE A 120 -14.23 -7.28 4.38
C ILE A 120 -15.37 -7.68 5.31
N GLU A 121 -15.69 -8.98 5.37
CA GLU A 121 -16.75 -9.53 6.20
C GLU A 121 -16.55 -9.17 7.67
N ARG A 122 -15.34 -9.37 8.20
CA ARG A 122 -15.03 -9.03 9.58
C ARG A 122 -15.17 -7.54 9.87
N LEU A 123 -14.66 -6.67 8.98
CA LEU A 123 -14.81 -5.22 9.19
C LEU A 123 -16.27 -4.80 9.20
N ILE A 124 -17.11 -5.39 8.36
CA ILE A 124 -18.55 -5.11 8.32
C ILE A 124 -19.24 -5.65 9.59
N ASP A 125 -18.91 -6.86 10.03
CA ASP A 125 -19.42 -7.45 11.26
C ASP A 125 -19.02 -6.65 12.51
N ASP A 126 -17.81 -6.06 12.48
CA ASP A 126 -17.29 -5.16 13.52
C ASP A 126 -17.89 -3.72 13.42
N GLY A 127 -18.88 -3.49 12.54
CA GLY A 127 -19.63 -2.24 12.43
C GLY A 127 -18.97 -1.16 11.56
N VAL A 128 -17.89 -1.48 10.82
CA VAL A 128 -17.25 -0.50 9.92
C VAL A 128 -18.18 -0.13 8.78
N GLU A 129 -18.37 1.18 8.58
CA GLU A 129 -19.17 1.70 7.47
C GLU A 129 -18.55 1.30 6.11
N LYS A 130 -19.38 0.75 5.21
CA LYS A 130 -18.94 0.25 3.90
C LYS A 130 -18.25 1.31 3.03
N ASN A 131 -18.64 2.57 3.16
CA ASN A 131 -18.02 3.69 2.43
C ASN A 131 -16.56 3.96 2.83
N LYS A 132 -16.16 3.54 4.06
CA LYS A 132 -14.78 3.61 4.54
C LYS A 132 -13.90 2.50 3.97
N ILE A 133 -14.46 1.43 3.39
CA ILE A 133 -13.73 0.26 2.88
C ILE A 133 -13.36 0.47 1.41
N LYS A 134 -12.08 0.40 1.09
CA LYS A 134 -11.53 0.48 -0.27
C LYS A 134 -10.70 -0.77 -0.54
N VAL A 135 -10.98 -1.43 -1.66
CA VAL A 135 -10.22 -2.60 -2.10
C VAL A 135 -9.26 -2.20 -3.21
N ILE A 136 -7.97 -2.55 -3.07
CA ILE A 136 -6.97 -2.34 -4.12
C ILE A 136 -6.58 -3.69 -4.71
N PHE A 137 -6.79 -3.84 -6.02
CA PHE A 137 -6.40 -5.02 -6.79
C PHE A 137 -4.92 -4.91 -7.17
N THR A 138 -4.06 -5.76 -6.60
CA THR A 138 -2.60 -5.68 -6.77
C THR A 138 -2.05 -6.79 -7.66
N GLY A 139 -1.07 -6.45 -8.48
CA GLY A 139 -0.36 -7.45 -9.28
C GLY A 139 -1.11 -7.98 -10.51
N THR A 140 -2.11 -7.25 -10.97
CA THR A 140 -2.92 -7.56 -12.15
C THR A 140 -2.05 -7.63 -13.42
N LYS A 141 -2.18 -8.69 -14.19
CA LYS A 141 -1.41 -8.91 -15.44
C LYS A 141 -2.27 -8.81 -16.69
N LYS A 142 -3.57 -9.03 -16.56
CA LYS A 142 -4.53 -9.06 -17.67
C LYS A 142 -5.68 -8.11 -17.38
N ASP A 143 -6.89 -8.56 -17.49
CA ASP A 143 -8.09 -7.84 -17.11
C ASP A 143 -8.37 -8.03 -15.62
N THR A 144 -8.68 -6.94 -14.92
CA THR A 144 -8.90 -6.98 -13.45
C THR A 144 -10.17 -7.74 -13.10
N ALA A 145 -11.24 -7.60 -13.90
CA ALA A 145 -12.50 -8.28 -13.62
C ALA A 145 -12.35 -9.80 -13.77
N ASP A 146 -11.57 -10.25 -14.76
CA ASP A 146 -11.30 -11.67 -14.97
C ASP A 146 -10.42 -12.26 -13.86
N GLU A 147 -9.34 -11.55 -13.50
CA GLU A 147 -8.37 -12.06 -12.52
C GLU A 147 -8.89 -12.02 -11.08
N PHE A 148 -9.87 -11.15 -10.76
CA PHE A 148 -10.44 -10.97 -9.42
C PHE A 148 -11.93 -11.29 -9.34
N SER A 149 -12.44 -12.14 -10.21
CA SER A 149 -13.89 -12.46 -10.28
C SER A 149 -14.46 -12.97 -8.96
N GLU A 150 -13.71 -13.76 -8.18
CA GLU A 150 -14.11 -14.26 -6.88
C GLU A 150 -14.22 -13.12 -5.86
N LEU A 151 -13.23 -12.23 -5.79
CA LEU A 151 -13.25 -11.07 -4.90
C LEU A 151 -14.36 -10.07 -5.26
N ILE A 152 -14.57 -9.81 -6.54
CA ILE A 152 -15.63 -8.94 -7.04
C ILE A 152 -17.00 -9.45 -6.58
N ALA A 153 -17.28 -10.75 -6.81
CA ALA A 153 -18.52 -11.39 -6.34
C ALA A 153 -18.67 -11.32 -4.81
N GLY A 154 -17.56 -11.53 -4.06
CA GLY A 154 -17.52 -11.38 -2.60
C GLY A 154 -17.80 -9.95 -2.14
N MET A 155 -17.27 -8.93 -2.83
CA MET A 155 -17.56 -7.53 -2.55
C MET A 155 -19.04 -7.20 -2.77
N GLU A 156 -19.60 -7.61 -3.90
CA GLU A 156 -21.00 -7.38 -4.25
C GLU A 156 -21.96 -8.05 -3.26
N SER A 157 -21.66 -9.30 -2.86
CA SER A 157 -22.47 -10.02 -1.86
C SER A 157 -22.46 -9.33 -0.50
N ASN A 158 -21.39 -8.63 -0.16
CA ASN A 158 -21.27 -7.82 1.05
C ASN A 158 -21.78 -6.37 0.87
N GLY A 159 -22.36 -6.05 -0.29
CA GLY A 159 -22.95 -4.74 -0.61
C GLY A 159 -21.90 -3.65 -0.82
N LEU A 160 -20.70 -4.01 -1.25
CA LEU A 160 -19.65 -3.10 -1.72
C LEU A 160 -19.68 -3.01 -3.25
N THR A 161 -19.47 -1.82 -3.79
CA THR A 161 -19.33 -1.63 -5.24
C THR A 161 -17.83 -1.69 -5.61
N PRO A 162 -17.40 -2.66 -6.45
CA PRO A 162 -16.03 -2.72 -6.92
C PRO A 162 -15.61 -1.49 -7.73
N ASN A 163 -14.48 -0.89 -7.39
CA ASN A 163 -13.89 0.18 -8.20
C ASN A 163 -12.63 -0.37 -8.90
N LEU A 164 -12.77 -0.80 -10.15
CA LEU A 164 -11.66 -1.36 -10.94
C LEU A 164 -10.58 -0.31 -11.27
N GLY A 165 -10.83 0.98 -11.07
CA GLY A 165 -9.80 2.02 -11.13
C GLY A 165 -8.76 1.91 -10.01
N LEU A 166 -9.05 1.16 -8.93
CA LEU A 166 -8.12 0.84 -7.84
C LEU A 166 -7.24 -0.38 -8.18
N THR A 167 -6.71 -0.45 -9.40
CA THR A 167 -5.86 -1.55 -9.87
C THR A 167 -4.41 -1.12 -9.99
N ILE A 168 -3.52 -1.80 -9.26
CA ILE A 168 -2.06 -1.71 -9.41
C ILE A 168 -1.61 -2.86 -10.30
N PHE A 169 -1.17 -2.53 -11.52
CA PHE A 169 -0.72 -3.53 -12.48
C PHE A 169 0.63 -4.12 -12.09
N HIS A 170 0.82 -5.38 -12.46
CA HIS A 170 2.09 -6.08 -12.22
C HIS A 170 3.24 -5.38 -12.94
N SER A 171 4.35 -5.17 -12.22
CA SER A 171 5.61 -4.71 -12.79
C SER A 171 6.79 -5.34 -12.05
N SER A 172 7.79 -5.80 -12.80
CA SER A 172 9.06 -6.26 -12.22
C SER A 172 9.80 -5.15 -11.48
N LEU A 173 9.50 -3.88 -11.80
CA LEU A 173 10.09 -2.73 -11.13
C LEU A 173 9.77 -2.72 -9.62
N PHE A 174 8.60 -3.20 -9.20
CA PHE A 174 8.27 -3.27 -7.77
C PHE A 174 9.22 -4.17 -7.00
N ASN A 175 9.52 -5.37 -7.51
CA ASN A 175 10.47 -6.30 -6.88
C ASN A 175 11.88 -5.70 -6.84
N GLU A 176 12.28 -5.01 -7.90
CA GLU A 176 13.57 -4.34 -7.97
C GLU A 176 13.67 -3.21 -6.93
N MET A 177 12.62 -2.39 -6.78
CA MET A 177 12.57 -1.32 -5.79
C MET A 177 12.57 -1.84 -4.35
N ILE A 178 11.89 -2.94 -4.08
CA ILE A 178 11.96 -3.62 -2.77
C ILE A 178 13.41 -4.05 -2.50
N SER A 179 14.06 -4.73 -3.45
CA SER A 179 15.44 -5.19 -3.29
C SER A 179 16.44 -4.03 -3.08
N LEU A 180 16.22 -2.90 -3.74
CA LEU A 180 17.06 -1.71 -3.65
C LEU A 180 16.67 -0.78 -2.49
N LYS A 181 15.54 -1.05 -1.82
CA LYS A 181 14.95 -0.18 -0.77
C LYS A 181 14.75 1.27 -1.25
N GLN A 182 14.25 1.42 -2.48
CA GLN A 182 14.08 2.71 -3.13
C GLN A 182 12.61 3.00 -3.44
N LEU A 183 12.26 4.28 -3.45
CA LEU A 183 10.95 4.75 -3.86
C LEU A 183 10.93 4.98 -5.38
N ILE A 184 9.84 4.59 -6.05
CA ILE A 184 9.64 4.86 -7.48
C ILE A 184 9.62 6.35 -7.76
N SER A 185 9.06 7.17 -6.86
CA SER A 185 9.05 8.63 -6.98
C SER A 185 10.46 9.21 -7.13
N THR A 186 11.46 8.67 -6.41
CA THR A 186 12.85 9.16 -6.54
C THR A 186 13.45 8.88 -7.92
N ILE A 187 13.04 7.78 -8.57
CA ILE A 187 13.47 7.46 -9.95
C ILE A 187 12.76 8.36 -10.97
N VAL A 188 11.51 8.70 -10.71
CA VAL A 188 10.73 9.62 -11.55
C VAL A 188 11.32 11.03 -11.50
N ASP A 189 11.72 11.47 -10.31
CA ASP A 189 12.30 12.80 -10.05
C ASP A 189 13.78 12.90 -10.46
N ASP A 190 14.45 11.78 -10.73
CA ASP A 190 15.86 11.76 -11.15
C ASP A 190 16.01 12.21 -12.61
N GLU A 191 16.48 13.43 -12.83
CA GLU A 191 16.66 14.05 -14.14
C GLU A 191 17.97 13.63 -14.87
N THR A 192 18.76 12.73 -14.30
CA THR A 192 20.02 12.29 -14.88
C THR A 192 19.81 11.66 -16.25
N ASP A 193 20.52 12.16 -17.28
CA ASP A 193 20.59 11.51 -18.60
C ASP A 193 21.58 10.32 -18.56
N TYR A 194 21.06 9.17 -18.22
CA TYR A 194 21.86 7.94 -18.19
C TYR A 194 22.29 7.46 -19.58
N LYS A 195 21.66 7.91 -20.68
CA LYS A 195 22.14 7.61 -22.03
C LYS A 195 23.42 8.38 -22.35
N GLU A 196 23.49 9.64 -21.93
CA GLU A 196 24.73 10.42 -22.01
C GLU A 196 25.83 9.79 -21.16
N LYS A 197 25.50 9.31 -19.95
CA LYS A 197 26.47 8.58 -19.09
C LYS A 197 27.00 7.31 -19.74
N ILE A 198 26.16 6.57 -20.48
CA ILE A 198 26.60 5.42 -21.27
C ILE A 198 27.59 5.84 -22.36
N ALA A 199 27.26 6.91 -23.11
CA ALA A 199 28.10 7.40 -24.23
C ALA A 199 29.46 7.97 -23.75
N THR A 200 29.49 8.56 -22.57
CA THR A 200 30.69 9.20 -21.97
C THR A 200 31.40 8.31 -20.94
N ARG A 201 31.04 7.04 -20.85
CA ARG A 201 31.53 6.09 -19.85
C ARG A 201 33.06 5.96 -19.88
N LYS A 202 33.70 6.14 -18.72
CA LYS A 202 35.14 5.98 -18.57
C LYS A 202 35.52 4.50 -18.42
N LYS A 203 36.74 4.16 -18.89
CA LYS A 203 37.29 2.80 -18.70
C LYS A 203 37.40 2.48 -17.20
N GLY A 204 36.80 1.36 -16.80
CA GLY A 204 36.80 0.90 -15.40
C GLY A 204 35.54 1.30 -14.61
N ASP A 205 34.65 2.12 -15.18
CA ASP A 205 33.36 2.39 -14.56
C ASP A 205 32.41 1.18 -14.74
N THR A 206 32.01 0.56 -13.62
CA THR A 206 31.16 -0.63 -13.58
C THR A 206 29.68 -0.31 -13.33
N THR A 207 29.30 0.97 -13.30
CA THR A 207 27.92 1.40 -13.03
C THR A 207 26.95 0.87 -14.08
N ASP A 208 25.82 0.33 -13.65
CA ASP A 208 24.77 -0.18 -14.53
C ASP A 208 23.86 0.95 -15.05
N TYR A 209 24.39 1.80 -15.91
CA TYR A 209 23.60 2.89 -16.52
C TYR A 209 22.48 2.39 -17.41
N VAL A 210 22.63 1.22 -18.03
CA VAL A 210 21.59 0.62 -18.88
C VAL A 210 20.37 0.24 -18.02
N GLY A 211 20.61 -0.42 -16.89
CA GLY A 211 19.53 -0.72 -15.92
C GLY A 211 18.86 0.55 -15.42
N MET A 212 19.61 1.62 -15.15
CA MET A 212 19.06 2.92 -14.75
C MET A 212 18.16 3.52 -15.85
N VAL A 213 18.53 3.45 -17.13
CA VAL A 213 17.66 3.88 -18.26
C VAL A 213 16.36 3.06 -18.29
N ILE A 214 16.45 1.75 -18.11
CA ILE A 214 15.29 0.86 -18.14
C ILE A 214 14.35 1.21 -16.98
N ARG A 215 14.88 1.37 -15.75
CA ARG A 215 14.11 1.75 -14.57
C ARG A 215 13.39 3.09 -14.74
N GLN A 216 14.10 4.14 -15.19
CA GLN A 216 13.48 5.45 -15.44
C GLN A 216 12.35 5.35 -16.48
N LYS A 217 12.55 4.62 -17.56
CA LYS A 217 11.50 4.45 -18.58
C LYS A 217 10.28 3.71 -18.04
N SER A 218 10.48 2.60 -17.32
CA SER A 218 9.40 1.83 -16.71
C SER A 218 8.67 2.65 -15.66
N ALA A 219 9.41 3.32 -14.77
CA ALA A 219 8.83 4.19 -13.75
C ALA A 219 7.95 5.28 -14.37
N ARG A 220 8.50 6.09 -15.29
CA ARG A 220 7.83 7.27 -15.83
C ARG A 220 6.67 6.96 -16.78
N LYS A 221 6.78 5.87 -17.60
CA LYS A 221 5.80 5.59 -18.65
C LYS A 221 4.62 4.73 -18.19
N THR A 222 4.83 3.86 -17.22
CA THR A 222 3.83 2.83 -16.86
C THR A 222 3.51 2.83 -15.37
N VAL A 223 4.51 2.68 -14.51
CA VAL A 223 4.25 2.40 -13.10
C VAL A 223 3.76 3.64 -12.36
N TRP A 224 4.45 4.76 -12.50
CA TRP A 224 4.07 6.00 -11.81
C TRP A 224 2.70 6.54 -12.23
N PRO A 225 2.36 6.63 -13.53
CA PRO A 225 1.01 7.02 -13.94
C PRO A 225 -0.10 6.13 -13.38
N ASN A 226 0.15 4.82 -13.29
CA ASN A 226 -0.81 3.89 -12.68
C ASN A 226 -0.98 4.16 -11.17
N LEU A 227 0.13 4.33 -10.43
CA LEU A 227 0.08 4.64 -8.99
C LEU A 227 -0.62 5.98 -8.72
N GLN A 228 -0.37 7.01 -9.54
CA GLN A 228 -1.06 8.30 -9.45
C GLN A 228 -2.56 8.15 -9.68
N MET A 229 -2.98 7.39 -10.70
CA MET A 229 -4.38 7.12 -10.99
C MET A 229 -5.04 6.41 -9.81
N VAL A 230 -4.42 5.36 -9.27
CA VAL A 230 -4.94 4.63 -8.10
C VAL A 230 -5.09 5.57 -6.91
N PHE A 231 -4.08 6.40 -6.63
CA PHE A 231 -4.15 7.38 -5.55
C PHE A 231 -5.33 8.35 -5.72
N GLN A 232 -5.54 8.89 -6.92
CA GLN A 232 -6.67 9.76 -7.22
C GLN A 232 -8.02 9.05 -7.04
N GLN A 233 -8.12 7.78 -7.44
CA GLN A 233 -9.33 6.97 -7.32
C GLN A 233 -9.67 6.60 -5.86
N LEU A 234 -8.74 6.68 -4.94
CA LEU A 234 -9.01 6.51 -3.50
C LEU A 234 -9.90 7.62 -2.95
N GLN A 235 -9.93 8.80 -3.58
CA GLN A 235 -10.74 9.95 -3.19
C GLN A 235 -10.53 10.36 -1.72
N LEU A 236 -9.28 10.36 -1.27
CA LEU A 236 -8.90 10.77 0.07
C LEU A 236 -9.11 12.29 0.23
N ARG A 237 -9.53 12.71 1.43
CA ARG A 237 -9.77 14.12 1.77
C ARG A 237 -8.47 14.76 2.25
N LEU A 238 -7.55 15.06 1.33
CA LEU A 238 -6.31 15.75 1.65
C LEU A 238 -6.58 17.26 1.66
N GLU A 239 -6.25 17.92 2.77
CA GLU A 239 -6.25 19.38 2.91
C GLU A 239 -4.88 19.96 2.52
#